data_f5880b88f9a8004f86615e50cc1474b8
#
_entry.id   f5880b88f9a8004f86615e50cc1474b8
#
_cell.length_a   1.000
_cell.length_b   1.000
_cell.length_c   1.000
_cell.angle_alpha   90.00
_cell.angle_beta   90.00
_cell.angle_gamma   90.00
#
_symmetry.space_group_name_H-M   'P 1'
#
loop_
_entity.id
_entity.type
_entity.pdbx_description
1 polymer ?
#
loop_
_entity_poly.entity_id
_entity_poly.type
_entity_poly.pdbx_seq_one_letter_code
_entity_poly.pdbx_strand_id
1 'polypeptide(L)'
;MSREILLLVDALAREKNVNRDVVFGALELALASATKKRFTEDVDVRVAIDRNTGSYEAFRRWKVVLDDAPDYIQAQMLSVEEAQDRKPDAKLDDYLEEPIENVPFGRIGAQTAKQVILQRIRDAEREQILNDFLARGDELVTGTVKRMERGSAIVESGRLEAQLPREHMIPKENLRVGDRVRAWVMKIDRGARGPQLILSRTAPQFIMKLFELEVPEIEEKLLEIKSAARDPGVRAKIAVYTSDRRIDPLGTCVGMRGSRVQAVTQELAGERVDIVLWSADPATFVIGALAPAEVSSILVDEEKHAMDVVVDEENLAIAIGRSGQNVRLASELTGWTINLMTQEESTKKQEEEGARVKALFMEKIDVDEEVADILIQEGFSTLEEVAYVPINEMMEIDAFDENTVNELRSRARNALLVQAIASEESIDGVEQDMLQLEGMDNQLAAKLAAQGVKTRDDLADLAVDELSELTGMEEERAKGLIMAARAHWFADEPAAPAAAQPSVAQKDAR
;
A
#
# COMPACT_ATOMS: atom_id res chain seq x y z
N MET A 1 4.55 -39.16 -39.48
CA MET A 1 4.04 -38.46 -38.28
C MET A 1 5.16 -37.81 -37.49
N SER A 2 6.18 -38.53 -36.99
CA SER A 2 7.25 -37.90 -36.18
C SER A 2 8.03 -36.79 -36.90
N ARG A 3 8.34 -36.98 -38.18
CA ARG A 3 9.06 -36.02 -39.02
C ARG A 3 8.22 -34.77 -39.34
N GLU A 4 6.91 -34.91 -39.41
CA GLU A 4 5.98 -33.79 -39.64
C GLU A 4 5.89 -32.87 -38.42
N ILE A 5 5.97 -33.41 -37.19
CA ILE A 5 6.03 -32.63 -35.95
C ILE A 5 7.27 -31.75 -35.93
N LEU A 6 8.46 -32.29 -36.24
CA LEU A 6 9.69 -31.53 -36.30
C LEU A 6 9.63 -30.40 -37.34
N LEU A 7 9.14 -30.68 -38.55
CA LEU A 7 8.96 -29.70 -39.61
C LEU A 7 7.98 -28.57 -39.17
N LEU A 8 6.87 -28.95 -38.51
CA LEU A 8 5.89 -27.98 -37.98
C LEU A 8 6.51 -27.07 -36.91
N VAL A 9 7.26 -27.67 -35.99
CA VAL A 9 7.97 -26.89 -34.93
C VAL A 9 8.97 -25.93 -35.55
N ASP A 10 9.78 -26.38 -36.50
CA ASP A 10 10.78 -25.52 -37.16
C ASP A 10 10.14 -24.39 -37.96
N ALA A 11 9.05 -24.66 -38.66
CA ALA A 11 8.31 -23.67 -39.42
C ALA A 11 7.71 -22.59 -38.49
N LEU A 12 7.05 -23.01 -37.40
CA LEU A 12 6.44 -22.09 -36.43
C LEU A 12 7.48 -21.30 -35.65
N ALA A 13 8.57 -21.94 -35.22
CA ALA A 13 9.66 -21.27 -34.51
C ALA A 13 10.27 -20.15 -35.37
N ARG A 14 10.48 -20.39 -36.65
CA ARG A 14 11.01 -19.38 -37.62
C ARG A 14 9.96 -18.31 -37.93
N GLU A 15 8.73 -18.69 -38.23
CA GLU A 15 7.64 -17.74 -38.56
C GLU A 15 7.36 -16.75 -37.42
N LYS A 16 7.43 -17.24 -36.18
CA LYS A 16 7.09 -16.46 -34.98
C LYS A 16 8.28 -15.95 -34.18
N ASN A 17 9.50 -16.26 -34.62
CA ASN A 17 10.76 -15.88 -33.97
C ASN A 17 10.81 -16.25 -32.47
N VAL A 18 10.38 -17.46 -32.13
CA VAL A 18 10.38 -18.01 -30.76
C VAL A 18 11.29 -19.24 -30.68
N ASN A 19 11.74 -19.56 -29.44
CA ASN A 19 12.53 -20.75 -29.20
C ASN A 19 11.75 -22.01 -29.55
N ARG A 20 12.43 -23.01 -30.15
CA ARG A 20 11.87 -24.33 -30.48
C ARG A 20 11.25 -25.02 -29.26
N ASP A 21 11.86 -24.87 -28.08
CA ASP A 21 11.37 -25.48 -26.84
C ASP A 21 9.99 -24.95 -26.42
N VAL A 22 9.71 -23.68 -26.66
CA VAL A 22 8.40 -23.07 -26.43
C VAL A 22 7.35 -23.72 -27.33
N VAL A 23 7.70 -23.96 -28.60
CA VAL A 23 6.80 -24.61 -29.56
C VAL A 23 6.57 -26.08 -29.22
N PHE A 24 7.62 -26.80 -28.78
CA PHE A 24 7.48 -28.17 -28.28
C PHE A 24 6.58 -28.24 -27.05
N GLY A 25 6.80 -27.39 -26.03
CA GLY A 25 5.97 -27.35 -24.84
C GLY A 25 4.50 -27.03 -25.16
N ALA A 26 4.25 -26.15 -26.12
CA ALA A 26 2.90 -25.84 -26.59
C ALA A 26 2.23 -27.05 -27.29
N LEU A 27 2.99 -27.80 -28.08
CA LEU A 27 2.55 -29.04 -28.73
C LEU A 27 2.22 -30.13 -27.69
N GLU A 28 3.08 -30.31 -26.69
CA GLU A 28 2.89 -31.26 -25.60
C GLU A 28 1.59 -30.97 -24.84
N LEU A 29 1.32 -29.73 -24.51
CA LEU A 29 0.08 -29.29 -23.86
C LEU A 29 -1.15 -29.46 -24.76
N ALA A 30 -1.01 -29.19 -26.05
CA ALA A 30 -2.10 -29.38 -27.00
C ALA A 30 -2.50 -30.86 -27.16
N LEU A 31 -1.51 -31.74 -27.25
CA LEU A 31 -1.70 -33.17 -27.28
C LEU A 31 -2.26 -33.71 -25.97
N ALA A 32 -1.77 -33.21 -24.84
CA ALA A 32 -2.32 -33.54 -23.53
C ALA A 32 -3.80 -33.12 -23.41
N SER A 33 -4.16 -31.91 -23.83
CA SER A 33 -5.55 -31.44 -23.88
C SER A 33 -6.44 -32.27 -24.81
N ALA A 34 -5.91 -32.68 -25.95
CA ALA A 34 -6.65 -33.56 -26.88
C ALA A 34 -6.85 -34.98 -26.31
N THR A 35 -5.84 -35.50 -25.60
CA THR A 35 -5.89 -36.81 -24.95
C THR A 35 -6.85 -36.78 -23.76
N LYS A 36 -6.86 -35.73 -22.97
CA LYS A 36 -7.77 -35.49 -21.84
C LYS A 36 -9.24 -35.57 -22.24
N LYS A 37 -9.59 -35.06 -23.41
CA LYS A 37 -10.98 -35.12 -23.95
C LYS A 37 -11.52 -36.53 -24.22
N ARG A 38 -10.68 -37.55 -24.21
CA ARG A 38 -11.11 -38.96 -24.37
C ARG A 38 -11.63 -39.58 -23.08
N PHE A 39 -11.28 -39.00 -21.97
CA PHE A 39 -11.73 -39.44 -20.65
C PHE A 39 -13.00 -38.69 -20.26
N THR A 40 -13.89 -39.37 -19.59
CA THR A 40 -15.14 -38.82 -19.04
C THR A 40 -14.88 -38.07 -17.75
N GLU A 41 -13.79 -38.41 -17.08
CA GLU A 41 -13.32 -37.80 -15.84
C GLU A 41 -12.29 -36.71 -16.15
N ASP A 42 -12.13 -35.76 -15.22
CA ASP A 42 -11.12 -34.70 -15.33
C ASP A 42 -9.75 -35.24 -14.89
N VAL A 43 -9.10 -36.00 -15.77
CA VAL A 43 -7.78 -36.59 -15.52
C VAL A 43 -6.66 -35.63 -15.86
N ASP A 44 -5.52 -35.75 -15.17
CA ASP A 44 -4.30 -35.03 -15.55
C ASP A 44 -3.48 -35.89 -16.53
N VAL A 45 -3.11 -35.31 -17.67
CA VAL A 45 -2.35 -35.97 -18.74
C VAL A 45 -1.12 -35.16 -19.09
N ARG A 46 0.03 -35.81 -19.11
CA ARG A 46 1.29 -35.27 -19.64
C ARG A 46 1.66 -35.97 -20.96
N VAL A 47 2.09 -35.19 -21.92
CA VAL A 47 2.69 -35.71 -23.17
C VAL A 47 4.14 -35.24 -23.23
N ALA A 48 5.03 -36.13 -23.55
CA ALA A 48 6.45 -35.86 -23.79
C ALA A 48 6.78 -36.12 -25.26
N ILE A 49 7.38 -35.12 -25.94
CA ILE A 49 7.83 -35.22 -27.32
C ILE A 49 9.37 -35.29 -27.32
N ASP A 50 9.92 -36.31 -27.95
CA ASP A 50 11.36 -36.40 -28.18
C ASP A 50 11.80 -35.32 -29.19
N ARG A 51 12.68 -34.46 -28.76
CA ARG A 51 13.18 -33.28 -29.51
C ARG A 51 13.92 -33.69 -30.80
N ASN A 52 14.52 -34.90 -30.85
CA ASN A 52 15.31 -35.39 -31.93
C ASN A 52 14.51 -36.21 -32.98
N THR A 53 13.66 -37.05 -32.48
CA THR A 53 12.88 -37.99 -33.34
C THR A 53 11.49 -37.47 -33.70
N GLY A 54 10.93 -36.56 -32.86
CA GLY A 54 9.54 -36.10 -32.98
C GLY A 54 8.51 -37.15 -32.58
N SER A 55 8.93 -38.29 -32.01
CA SER A 55 8.01 -39.25 -31.39
C SER A 55 7.48 -38.69 -30.08
N TYR A 56 6.27 -39.09 -29.71
CA TYR A 56 5.68 -38.65 -28.45
C TYR A 56 5.04 -39.81 -27.70
N GLU A 57 5.05 -39.69 -26.39
CA GLU A 57 4.42 -40.63 -25.45
C GLU A 57 3.47 -39.82 -24.54
N ALA A 58 2.32 -40.41 -24.23
CA ALA A 58 1.32 -39.84 -23.36
C ALA A 58 1.27 -40.61 -22.03
N PHE A 59 1.16 -39.88 -20.96
CA PHE A 59 1.11 -40.39 -19.59
C PHE A 59 -0.10 -39.83 -18.87
N ARG A 60 -0.84 -40.68 -18.16
CA ARG A 60 -1.79 -40.26 -17.14
C ARG A 60 -0.97 -39.96 -15.89
N ARG A 61 -1.28 -38.85 -15.23
CA ARG A 61 -0.50 -38.35 -14.10
C ARG A 61 -1.40 -38.09 -12.89
N TRP A 62 -0.92 -38.43 -11.72
CA TRP A 62 -1.56 -38.12 -10.43
C TRP A 62 -0.56 -37.42 -9.53
N LYS A 63 -1.02 -36.40 -8.85
CA LYS A 63 -0.24 -35.71 -7.82
C LYS A 63 -0.43 -36.44 -6.49
N VAL A 64 0.64 -36.74 -5.79
CA VAL A 64 0.59 -37.34 -4.46
C VAL A 64 0.31 -36.23 -3.44
N VAL A 65 -0.80 -36.35 -2.70
CA VAL A 65 -1.27 -35.37 -1.72
C VAL A 65 -1.54 -36.05 -0.38
N LEU A 66 -1.71 -35.26 0.70
CA LEU A 66 -2.17 -35.76 1.99
C LEU A 66 -3.65 -36.18 1.89
N ASP A 67 -4.05 -37.16 2.73
CA ASP A 67 -5.41 -37.71 2.72
C ASP A 67 -6.47 -36.65 3.07
N ASP A 68 -6.12 -35.62 3.83
CA ASP A 68 -6.99 -34.52 4.25
C ASP A 68 -6.88 -33.26 3.37
N ALA A 69 -6.36 -33.37 2.14
CA ALA A 69 -6.22 -32.21 1.26
C ALA A 69 -7.60 -31.63 0.91
N PRO A 70 -7.86 -30.33 1.14
CA PRO A 70 -9.19 -29.71 0.96
C PRO A 70 -9.71 -29.75 -0.49
N ASP A 71 -8.80 -29.86 -1.48
CA ASP A 71 -9.11 -29.88 -2.92
C ASP A 71 -8.87 -31.26 -3.55
N TYR A 72 -9.11 -32.36 -2.81
CA TYR A 72 -8.85 -33.71 -3.32
C TYR A 72 -9.74 -34.08 -4.49
N ILE A 73 -9.12 -34.29 -5.67
CA ILE A 73 -9.79 -34.78 -6.90
C ILE A 73 -9.24 -36.16 -7.20
N GLN A 74 -10.04 -37.20 -6.95
CA GLN A 74 -9.65 -38.60 -7.13
C GLN A 74 -9.13 -38.93 -8.54
N ALA A 75 -9.58 -38.23 -9.58
CA ALA A 75 -9.11 -38.43 -10.95
C ALA A 75 -7.69 -37.89 -11.22
N GLN A 76 -7.18 -36.94 -10.39
CA GLN A 76 -5.93 -36.23 -10.58
C GLN A 76 -4.97 -36.37 -9.41
N MET A 77 -5.43 -36.87 -8.25
CA MET A 77 -4.66 -36.94 -7.02
C MET A 77 -4.73 -38.35 -6.45
N LEU A 78 -3.70 -38.75 -5.74
CA LEU A 78 -3.61 -39.98 -4.96
C LEU A 78 -3.15 -39.67 -3.56
N SER A 79 -3.64 -40.38 -2.57
CA SER A 79 -3.09 -40.34 -1.23
C SER A 79 -1.67 -40.91 -1.19
N VAL A 80 -0.91 -40.59 -0.15
CA VAL A 80 0.44 -41.15 0.01
C VAL A 80 0.42 -42.67 0.09
N GLU A 81 -0.61 -43.25 0.74
CA GLU A 81 -0.75 -44.70 0.88
C GLU A 81 -1.05 -45.34 -0.50
N GLU A 82 -2.02 -44.82 -1.24
CA GLU A 82 -2.36 -45.32 -2.60
C GLU A 82 -1.20 -45.14 -3.59
N ALA A 83 -0.41 -44.06 -3.44
CA ALA A 83 0.75 -43.84 -4.29
C ALA A 83 1.89 -44.81 -3.98
N GLN A 84 2.13 -45.16 -2.69
CA GLN A 84 3.14 -46.13 -2.26
C GLN A 84 2.77 -47.56 -2.64
N ASP A 85 1.50 -47.92 -2.68
CA ASP A 85 1.05 -49.19 -3.17
C ASP A 85 1.40 -49.42 -4.65
N ARG A 86 1.40 -48.32 -5.45
CA ARG A 86 1.79 -48.38 -6.88
C ARG A 86 3.29 -48.23 -7.08
N LYS A 87 3.94 -47.39 -6.28
CA LYS A 87 5.37 -47.09 -6.32
C LYS A 87 5.89 -46.87 -4.90
N PRO A 88 6.66 -47.84 -4.34
CA PRO A 88 7.11 -47.81 -2.94
C PRO A 88 7.92 -46.57 -2.52
N ASP A 89 8.56 -45.89 -3.49
CA ASP A 89 9.41 -44.69 -3.24
C ASP A 89 8.64 -43.37 -3.41
N ALA A 90 7.33 -43.39 -3.57
CA ALA A 90 6.53 -42.19 -3.79
C ALA A 90 6.48 -41.32 -2.52
N LYS A 91 6.70 -40.02 -2.70
CA LYS A 91 6.68 -39.01 -1.63
C LYS A 91 5.58 -37.99 -1.89
N LEU A 92 5.24 -37.24 -0.84
CA LEU A 92 4.34 -36.09 -0.93
C LEU A 92 4.84 -35.11 -2.02
N ASP A 93 3.90 -34.58 -2.79
CA ASP A 93 4.12 -33.68 -3.94
C ASP A 93 4.79 -34.33 -5.17
N ASP A 94 5.11 -35.62 -5.13
CA ASP A 94 5.57 -36.36 -6.31
C ASP A 94 4.42 -36.55 -7.32
N TYR A 95 4.79 -36.82 -8.58
CA TYR A 95 3.87 -37.22 -9.61
C TYR A 95 4.07 -38.68 -10.00
N LEU A 96 2.98 -39.43 -9.94
CA LEU A 96 2.93 -40.81 -10.46
C LEU A 96 2.48 -40.72 -11.91
N GLU A 97 3.20 -41.40 -12.81
CA GLU A 97 2.90 -41.41 -14.26
C GLU A 97 2.73 -42.83 -14.75
N GLU A 98 1.63 -43.08 -15.46
CA GLU A 98 1.36 -44.35 -16.17
C GLU A 98 1.23 -44.09 -17.67
N PRO A 99 1.90 -44.86 -18.52
CA PRO A 99 1.80 -44.69 -19.98
C PRO A 99 0.37 -45.06 -20.46
N ILE A 100 -0.16 -44.24 -21.34
CA ILE A 100 -1.46 -44.45 -21.99
C ILE A 100 -1.30 -44.49 -23.51
N GLU A 101 -2.29 -45.07 -24.21
CA GLU A 101 -2.29 -45.10 -25.67
C GLU A 101 -2.24 -43.71 -26.29
N ASN A 102 -1.30 -43.53 -27.21
CA ASN A 102 -1.15 -42.30 -27.94
C ASN A 102 -2.36 -42.02 -28.83
N VAL A 103 -2.86 -40.79 -28.77
CA VAL A 103 -3.95 -40.34 -29.66
C VAL A 103 -3.39 -40.08 -31.05
N PRO A 104 -3.88 -40.74 -32.12
CA PRO A 104 -3.41 -40.42 -33.47
C PRO A 104 -3.67 -38.92 -33.75
N PHE A 105 -2.67 -38.24 -34.31
CA PHE A 105 -2.72 -36.84 -34.68
C PHE A 105 -3.71 -36.61 -35.83
N GLY A 106 -5.00 -36.69 -35.54
CA GLY A 106 -6.07 -36.52 -36.52
C GLY A 106 -6.46 -35.03 -36.69
N ARG A 107 -7.38 -34.76 -37.64
CA ARG A 107 -7.79 -33.35 -37.97
C ARG A 107 -8.28 -32.54 -36.78
N ILE A 108 -9.00 -33.15 -35.84
CA ILE A 108 -9.54 -32.45 -34.63
C ILE A 108 -8.40 -32.14 -33.65
N GLY A 109 -7.46 -33.10 -33.48
CA GLY A 109 -6.28 -32.88 -32.66
C GLY A 109 -5.38 -31.77 -33.23
N ALA A 110 -5.18 -31.73 -34.53
CA ALA A 110 -4.40 -30.70 -35.21
C ALA A 110 -4.99 -29.28 -35.06
N GLN A 111 -6.30 -29.17 -35.08
CA GLN A 111 -6.98 -27.86 -34.93
C GLN A 111 -6.91 -27.33 -33.49
N THR A 112 -7.12 -28.21 -32.51
CA THR A 112 -6.95 -27.87 -31.07
C THR A 112 -5.49 -27.58 -30.78
N ALA A 113 -4.56 -28.37 -31.28
CA ALA A 113 -3.12 -28.16 -31.18
C ALA A 113 -2.73 -26.79 -31.72
N LYS A 114 -3.19 -26.41 -32.91
CA LYS A 114 -2.91 -25.10 -33.50
C LYS A 114 -3.38 -23.95 -32.62
N GLN A 115 -4.56 -24.05 -32.01
CA GLN A 115 -5.04 -23.00 -31.10
C GLN A 115 -4.19 -22.88 -29.83
N VAL A 116 -3.85 -24.01 -29.19
CA VAL A 116 -3.00 -24.00 -27.97
C VAL A 116 -1.59 -23.51 -28.29
N ILE A 117 -1.03 -23.94 -29.40
CA ILE A 117 0.30 -23.47 -29.87
C ILE A 117 0.29 -21.95 -30.10
N LEU A 118 -0.69 -21.43 -30.84
CA LEU A 118 -0.80 -20.01 -31.11
C LEU A 118 -1.00 -19.21 -29.82
N GLN A 119 -1.72 -19.77 -28.85
CA GLN A 119 -1.90 -19.12 -27.54
C GLN A 119 -0.58 -19.08 -26.76
N ARG A 120 0.13 -20.19 -26.65
CA ARG A 120 1.43 -20.27 -25.96
C ARG A 120 2.51 -19.41 -26.60
N ILE A 121 2.54 -19.37 -27.92
CA ILE A 121 3.47 -18.48 -28.64
C ILE A 121 3.15 -17.02 -28.31
N ARG A 122 1.87 -16.62 -28.30
CA ARG A 122 1.48 -15.25 -27.91
C ARG A 122 1.86 -14.94 -26.47
N ASP A 123 1.68 -15.90 -25.57
CA ASP A 123 2.03 -15.71 -24.16
C ASP A 123 3.55 -15.55 -24.00
N ALA A 124 4.35 -16.37 -24.69
CA ALA A 124 5.82 -16.25 -24.71
C ALA A 124 6.31 -14.95 -25.38
N GLU A 125 5.70 -14.54 -26.50
CA GLU A 125 5.99 -13.25 -27.14
C GLU A 125 5.69 -12.08 -26.19
N ARG A 126 4.57 -12.12 -25.46
CA ARG A 126 4.21 -11.10 -24.47
C ARG A 126 5.21 -11.04 -23.32
N GLU A 127 5.59 -12.19 -22.79
CA GLU A 127 6.55 -12.27 -21.70
C GLU A 127 7.93 -11.75 -22.14
N GLN A 128 8.37 -12.06 -23.35
CA GLN A 128 9.61 -11.53 -23.91
C GLN A 128 9.54 -10.00 -24.06
N ILE A 129 8.46 -9.46 -24.62
CA ILE A 129 8.26 -8.02 -24.78
C ILE A 129 8.24 -7.32 -23.40
N LEU A 130 7.59 -7.93 -22.42
CA LEU A 130 7.59 -7.41 -21.04
C LEU A 130 8.99 -7.41 -20.44
N ASN A 131 9.74 -8.51 -20.57
CA ASN A 131 11.10 -8.61 -20.06
C ASN A 131 12.06 -7.61 -20.74
N ASP A 132 11.90 -7.41 -22.05
CA ASP A 132 12.66 -6.40 -22.80
C ASP A 132 12.34 -4.97 -22.34
N PHE A 133 11.08 -4.71 -22.00
CA PHE A 133 10.65 -3.43 -21.41
C PHE A 133 11.26 -3.22 -20.02
N LEU A 134 11.16 -4.23 -19.15
CA LEU A 134 11.73 -4.18 -17.81
C LEU A 134 13.26 -4.04 -17.79
N ALA A 135 13.94 -4.68 -18.73
CA ALA A 135 15.39 -4.59 -18.86
C ALA A 135 15.90 -3.17 -19.21
N ARG A 136 15.04 -2.35 -19.82
CA ARG A 136 15.34 -0.92 -20.08
C ARG A 136 15.19 -0.03 -18.86
N GLY A 137 14.46 -0.49 -17.82
CA GLY A 137 14.18 0.30 -16.62
C GLY A 137 13.19 1.45 -16.84
N ASP A 138 12.45 1.43 -17.95
CA ASP A 138 11.45 2.45 -18.25
C ASP A 138 10.28 2.34 -17.27
N GLU A 139 9.99 3.40 -16.54
CA GLU A 139 8.84 3.48 -15.64
C GLU A 139 7.64 4.21 -16.27
N LEU A 140 7.85 4.88 -17.39
CA LEU A 140 6.82 5.55 -18.17
C LEU A 140 6.54 4.83 -19.48
N VAL A 141 5.26 4.59 -19.74
CA VAL A 141 4.77 4.10 -21.02
C VAL A 141 4.16 5.27 -21.80
N THR A 142 4.67 5.47 -23.01
CA THR A 142 4.06 6.38 -23.98
C THR A 142 3.50 5.53 -25.12
N GLY A 143 2.20 5.65 -25.36
CA GLY A 143 1.51 4.85 -26.38
C GLY A 143 0.25 5.52 -26.90
N THR A 144 -0.51 4.79 -27.71
CA THR A 144 -1.82 5.23 -28.20
C THR A 144 -2.92 4.35 -27.64
N VAL A 145 -4.08 4.93 -27.37
CA VAL A 145 -5.26 4.18 -26.93
C VAL A 145 -5.75 3.34 -28.10
N LYS A 146 -5.62 2.02 -28.00
CA LYS A 146 -6.03 1.05 -29.03
C LYS A 146 -7.53 0.76 -28.97
N ARG A 147 -8.06 0.59 -27.76
CA ARG A 147 -9.47 0.29 -27.50
C ARG A 147 -9.84 0.68 -26.06
N MET A 148 -11.14 0.83 -25.85
CA MET A 148 -11.72 1.03 -24.52
C MET A 148 -12.45 -0.26 -24.12
N GLU A 149 -12.13 -0.81 -22.92
CA GLU A 149 -12.74 -2.02 -22.38
C GLU A 149 -13.27 -1.76 -20.97
N ARG A 150 -14.59 -1.90 -20.79
CA ARG A 150 -15.25 -1.71 -19.48
C ARG A 150 -14.85 -0.44 -18.74
N GLY A 151 -14.63 0.65 -19.48
CA GLY A 151 -14.18 1.93 -18.94
C GLY A 151 -12.66 2.08 -18.76
N SER A 152 -11.87 1.04 -18.94
CA SER A 152 -10.41 1.08 -18.96
C SER A 152 -9.90 1.34 -20.38
N ALA A 153 -8.80 2.07 -20.53
CA ALA A 153 -8.12 2.24 -21.80
C ALA A 153 -7.01 1.21 -21.97
N ILE A 154 -6.99 0.51 -23.09
CA ILE A 154 -5.87 -0.33 -23.48
C ILE A 154 -4.93 0.51 -24.35
N VAL A 155 -3.73 0.74 -23.83
CA VAL A 155 -2.69 1.56 -24.45
C VAL A 155 -1.68 0.64 -25.13
N GLU A 156 -1.39 0.92 -26.39
CA GLU A 156 -0.39 0.19 -27.17
C GLU A 156 0.86 1.06 -27.34
N SER A 157 2.00 0.52 -26.88
CA SER A 157 3.33 1.12 -27.06
C SER A 157 4.22 0.13 -27.85
N GLY A 158 4.30 0.31 -29.16
CA GLY A 158 4.94 -0.64 -30.05
C GLY A 158 4.20 -1.99 -30.04
N ARG A 159 4.81 -3.02 -29.46
CA ARG A 159 4.21 -4.36 -29.32
C ARG A 159 3.65 -4.61 -27.92
N LEU A 160 3.89 -3.71 -26.97
CA LEU A 160 3.46 -3.80 -25.59
C LEU A 160 2.03 -3.27 -25.45
N GLU A 161 1.15 -4.06 -24.85
CA GLU A 161 -0.17 -3.61 -24.43
C GLU A 161 -0.18 -3.39 -22.92
N ALA A 162 -0.69 -2.24 -22.47
CA ALA A 162 -0.84 -1.88 -21.08
C ALA A 162 -2.29 -1.44 -20.81
N GLN A 163 -2.77 -1.69 -19.60
CA GLN A 163 -4.11 -1.29 -19.17
C GLN A 163 -4.02 -0.05 -18.29
N LEU A 164 -4.78 0.99 -18.64
CA LEU A 164 -5.02 2.15 -17.80
C LEU A 164 -6.46 2.05 -17.26
N PRO A 165 -6.65 1.62 -15.99
CA PRO A 165 -7.96 1.52 -15.36
C PRO A 165 -8.62 2.88 -15.22
N ARG A 166 -9.96 2.93 -15.19
CA ARG A 166 -10.73 4.18 -15.08
C ARG A 166 -10.39 4.97 -13.81
N GLU A 167 -10.17 4.29 -12.71
CA GLU A 167 -9.78 4.85 -11.40
C GLU A 167 -8.41 5.54 -11.42
N HIS A 168 -7.55 5.13 -12.36
CA HIS A 168 -6.21 5.68 -12.56
C HIS A 168 -6.13 6.67 -13.73
N MET A 169 -7.25 7.05 -14.33
CA MET A 169 -7.36 8.15 -15.30
C MET A 169 -7.60 9.48 -14.56
N ILE A 170 -7.10 10.57 -15.12
CA ILE A 170 -7.39 11.90 -14.57
C ILE A 170 -8.88 12.20 -14.75
N PRO A 171 -9.62 12.60 -13.69
CA PRO A 171 -11.09 12.73 -13.74
C PRO A 171 -11.64 13.64 -14.85
N LYS A 172 -10.88 14.64 -15.27
CA LYS A 172 -11.26 15.61 -16.32
C LYS A 172 -10.85 15.16 -17.72
N GLU A 173 -10.11 14.08 -17.83
CA GLU A 173 -9.58 13.58 -19.09
C GLU A 173 -10.59 12.69 -19.79
N ASN A 174 -10.84 12.97 -21.07
CA ASN A 174 -11.76 12.16 -21.89
C ASN A 174 -10.96 11.46 -23.00
N LEU A 175 -10.29 10.38 -22.64
CA LEU A 175 -9.47 9.60 -23.56
C LEU A 175 -10.34 8.87 -24.60
N ARG A 176 -9.91 8.93 -25.85
CA ARG A 176 -10.55 8.27 -26.99
C ARG A 176 -9.58 7.34 -27.68
N VAL A 177 -10.12 6.40 -28.43
CA VAL A 177 -9.32 5.53 -29.31
C VAL A 177 -8.54 6.38 -30.30
N GLY A 178 -7.23 6.14 -30.38
CA GLY A 178 -6.29 6.91 -31.19
C GLY A 178 -5.56 8.04 -30.45
N ASP A 179 -6.00 8.41 -29.24
CA ASP A 179 -5.32 9.44 -28.47
C ASP A 179 -3.97 8.93 -27.98
N ARG A 180 -2.97 9.82 -27.99
CA ARG A 180 -1.66 9.55 -27.43
C ARG A 180 -1.71 9.76 -25.93
N VAL A 181 -1.24 8.78 -25.16
CA VAL A 181 -1.25 8.77 -23.69
C VAL A 181 0.12 8.44 -23.17
N ARG A 182 0.54 9.16 -22.15
CA ARG A 182 1.70 8.87 -21.33
C ARG A 182 1.23 8.53 -19.92
N ALA A 183 1.74 7.44 -19.33
CA ALA A 183 1.34 7.02 -17.99
C ALA A 183 2.47 6.28 -17.29
N TRP A 184 2.45 6.32 -15.96
CA TRP A 184 3.40 5.61 -15.12
C TRP A 184 2.98 4.15 -14.91
N VAL A 185 3.95 3.24 -14.85
CA VAL A 185 3.74 1.81 -14.62
C VAL A 185 3.55 1.57 -13.12
N MET A 186 2.29 1.38 -12.71
CA MET A 186 1.96 1.18 -11.31
C MET A 186 2.22 -0.25 -10.83
N LYS A 187 1.85 -1.23 -11.65
CA LYS A 187 1.95 -2.65 -11.28
C LYS A 187 2.16 -3.52 -12.51
N ILE A 188 2.86 -4.62 -12.30
CA ILE A 188 3.08 -5.68 -13.29
C ILE A 188 2.31 -6.91 -12.83
N ASP A 189 1.34 -7.36 -13.62
CA ASP A 189 0.56 -8.56 -13.38
C ASP A 189 0.90 -9.65 -14.41
N ARG A 190 1.82 -10.53 -14.07
CA ARG A 190 2.26 -11.63 -14.94
C ARG A 190 1.20 -12.72 -15.12
N GLY A 191 0.24 -12.81 -14.21
CA GLY A 191 -0.86 -13.81 -14.27
C GLY A 191 -2.04 -13.37 -15.12
N ALA A 192 -2.08 -12.11 -15.56
CA ALA A 192 -3.21 -11.59 -16.32
C ALA A 192 -3.35 -12.27 -17.70
N ARG A 193 -4.57 -12.67 -18.04
CA ARG A 193 -4.91 -13.18 -19.39
C ARG A 193 -4.96 -12.09 -20.47
N GLY A 194 -4.68 -10.84 -20.10
CA GLY A 194 -4.69 -9.63 -20.92
C GLY A 194 -3.40 -8.85 -20.85
N PRO A 195 -3.47 -7.50 -20.90
CA PRO A 195 -2.32 -6.63 -20.67
C PRO A 195 -1.72 -6.88 -19.29
N GLN A 196 -0.39 -7.02 -19.25
CA GLN A 196 0.33 -7.34 -18.01
C GLN A 196 0.80 -6.08 -17.24
N LEU A 197 0.81 -4.93 -17.88
CA LEU A 197 1.15 -3.65 -17.26
C LEU A 197 -0.13 -2.91 -16.87
N ILE A 198 -0.21 -2.50 -15.61
CA ILE A 198 -1.23 -1.60 -15.11
C ILE A 198 -0.61 -0.21 -14.97
N LEU A 199 -1.24 0.76 -15.63
CA LEU A 199 -0.78 2.13 -15.71
C LEU A 199 -1.59 3.03 -14.77
N SER A 200 -0.95 4.11 -14.32
CA SER A 200 -1.61 5.19 -13.58
C SER A 200 -1.19 6.56 -14.10
N ARG A 201 -2.17 7.46 -14.20
CA ARG A 201 -1.99 8.90 -14.45
C ARG A 201 -2.34 9.74 -13.22
N THR A 202 -2.88 9.10 -12.17
CA THR A 202 -3.25 9.74 -10.90
C THR A 202 -2.18 9.65 -9.84
N ALA A 203 -1.28 8.66 -9.91
CA ALA A 203 -0.23 8.44 -8.93
C ALA A 203 0.76 9.63 -8.83
N PRO A 204 1.28 9.95 -7.61
CA PRO A 204 2.31 10.98 -7.43
C PRO A 204 3.58 10.72 -8.23
N GLN A 205 3.97 9.47 -8.42
CA GLN A 205 5.13 9.07 -9.21
C GLN A 205 5.03 9.52 -10.67
N PHE A 206 3.82 9.64 -11.20
CA PHE A 206 3.63 10.10 -12.57
C PHE A 206 4.11 11.53 -12.78
N ILE A 207 3.75 12.48 -11.89
CA ILE A 207 4.23 13.86 -12.00
C ILE A 207 5.74 13.95 -11.78
N MET A 208 6.31 13.16 -10.85
CA MET A 208 7.76 13.11 -10.62
C MET A 208 8.49 12.71 -11.91
N LYS A 209 8.03 11.65 -12.58
CA LYS A 209 8.60 11.17 -13.84
C LYS A 209 8.39 12.13 -15.02
N LEU A 210 7.33 12.91 -15.02
CA LEU A 210 7.14 13.98 -16.00
C LEU A 210 8.18 15.10 -15.81
N PHE A 211 8.46 15.48 -14.57
CA PHE A 211 9.51 16.46 -14.29
C PHE A 211 10.91 15.94 -14.63
N GLU A 212 11.19 14.65 -14.40
CA GLU A 212 12.46 14.03 -14.83
C GLU A 212 12.67 14.16 -16.34
N LEU A 213 11.62 14.06 -17.15
CA LEU A 213 11.68 14.23 -18.59
C LEU A 213 11.87 15.68 -19.05
N GLU A 214 11.22 16.64 -18.34
CA GLU A 214 11.20 18.05 -18.73
C GLU A 214 12.37 18.85 -18.13
N VAL A 215 13.01 18.33 -17.08
CA VAL A 215 14.09 18.98 -16.31
C VAL A 215 15.34 18.10 -16.34
N PRO A 216 16.25 18.27 -17.32
CA PRO A 216 17.44 17.44 -17.46
C PRO A 216 18.35 17.44 -16.22
N GLU A 217 18.33 18.51 -15.45
CA GLU A 217 19.08 18.66 -14.20
C GLU A 217 18.70 17.61 -13.13
N ILE A 218 17.50 16.99 -13.25
CA ILE A 218 17.07 15.89 -12.38
C ILE A 218 17.78 14.58 -12.84
N GLU A 219 17.84 14.31 -14.13
CA GLU A 219 18.55 13.16 -14.70
C GLU A 219 20.05 13.21 -14.37
N GLU A 220 20.64 14.41 -14.41
CA GLU A 220 22.03 14.68 -14.04
C GLU A 220 22.27 14.61 -12.51
N LYS A 221 21.24 14.36 -11.70
CA LYS A 221 21.28 14.33 -10.22
C LYS A 221 21.74 15.64 -9.56
N LEU A 222 21.61 16.73 -10.25
CA LEU A 222 21.87 18.08 -9.73
C LEU A 222 20.66 18.60 -8.93
N LEU A 223 19.48 18.12 -9.26
CA LEU A 223 18.22 18.42 -8.62
C LEU A 223 17.48 17.11 -8.33
N GLU A 224 16.77 17.03 -7.22
CA GLU A 224 16.04 15.86 -6.79
C GLU A 224 14.60 16.24 -6.38
N ILE A 225 13.62 15.43 -6.78
CA ILE A 225 12.26 15.54 -6.26
C ILE A 225 12.12 14.58 -5.09
N LYS A 226 11.94 15.11 -3.89
CA LYS A 226 11.84 14.34 -2.65
C LYS A 226 10.47 13.73 -2.42
N SER A 227 9.41 14.49 -2.71
CA SER A 227 8.03 14.05 -2.55
C SER A 227 7.11 14.78 -3.51
N ALA A 228 5.91 14.21 -3.71
CA ALA A 228 4.83 14.82 -4.49
C ALA A 228 3.49 14.45 -3.88
N ALA A 229 2.58 15.41 -3.81
CA ALA A 229 1.19 15.25 -3.40
C ALA A 229 0.27 15.73 -4.53
N ARG A 230 -0.83 15.01 -4.78
CA ARG A 230 -1.69 15.30 -5.92
C ARG A 230 -3.18 15.19 -5.60
N ASP A 231 -3.90 16.13 -6.15
CA ASP A 231 -5.34 16.06 -6.37
C ASP A 231 -5.57 16.01 -7.90
N PRO A 232 -5.67 14.78 -8.47
CA PRO A 232 -5.55 14.59 -9.91
C PRO A 232 -6.53 15.44 -10.73
N GLY A 233 -6.00 16.17 -11.71
CA GLY A 233 -6.76 17.08 -12.58
C GLY A 233 -7.14 18.41 -11.93
N VAL A 234 -6.70 18.70 -10.70
CA VAL A 234 -6.98 19.95 -10.00
C VAL A 234 -5.69 20.67 -9.61
N ARG A 235 -4.92 20.09 -8.69
CA ARG A 235 -3.69 20.71 -8.17
C ARG A 235 -2.71 19.64 -7.69
N ALA A 236 -1.43 19.92 -7.82
CA ALA A 236 -0.35 19.11 -7.27
C ALA A 236 0.68 19.99 -6.56
N LYS A 237 1.40 19.42 -5.63
CA LYS A 237 2.60 20.01 -5.03
C LYS A 237 3.75 19.04 -5.20
N ILE A 238 4.95 19.56 -5.52
CA ILE A 238 6.19 18.78 -5.57
C ILE A 238 7.23 19.43 -4.69
N ALA A 239 8.00 18.63 -3.97
CA ALA A 239 9.12 19.09 -3.15
C ALA A 239 10.43 18.83 -3.87
N VAL A 240 11.19 19.89 -4.13
CA VAL A 240 12.44 19.84 -4.88
C VAL A 240 13.62 20.23 -3.99
N TYR A 241 14.75 19.54 -4.19
CA TYR A 241 15.98 19.73 -3.43
C TYR A 241 17.18 19.78 -4.35
N THR A 242 18.16 20.57 -3.99
CA THR A 242 19.49 20.57 -4.61
C THR A 242 20.57 20.66 -3.55
N SER A 243 21.67 19.95 -3.75
CA SER A 243 22.88 20.09 -2.94
C SER A 243 23.80 21.23 -3.45
N ASP A 244 23.65 21.65 -4.71
CA ASP A 244 24.46 22.73 -5.29
C ASP A 244 23.80 24.08 -5.08
N ARG A 245 24.38 24.91 -4.21
CA ARG A 245 23.91 26.27 -3.90
C ARG A 245 23.87 27.23 -5.09
N ARG A 246 24.49 26.86 -6.23
CA ARG A 246 24.51 27.69 -7.45
C ARG A 246 23.28 27.49 -8.30
N ILE A 247 22.51 26.45 -8.06
CA ILE A 247 21.29 26.12 -8.80
C ILE A 247 20.09 26.61 -7.99
N ASP A 248 19.24 27.38 -8.65
CA ASP A 248 17.91 27.71 -8.13
C ASP A 248 16.94 26.56 -8.47
N PRO A 249 16.54 25.70 -7.51
CA PRO A 249 15.70 24.56 -7.80
C PRO A 249 14.30 24.94 -8.27
N LEU A 250 13.74 26.02 -7.74
CA LEU A 250 12.44 26.53 -8.13
C LEU A 250 12.47 27.06 -9.57
N GLY A 251 13.39 27.94 -9.87
CA GLY A 251 13.57 28.52 -11.20
C GLY A 251 13.88 27.48 -12.28
N THR A 252 14.67 26.46 -11.93
CA THR A 252 15.03 25.35 -12.81
C THR A 252 13.81 24.51 -13.18
N CYS A 253 12.96 24.16 -12.23
CA CYS A 253 11.73 23.39 -12.49
C CYS A 253 10.66 24.22 -13.22
N VAL A 254 10.55 25.51 -12.93
CA VAL A 254 9.64 26.42 -13.63
C VAL A 254 10.06 26.58 -15.10
N GLY A 255 11.35 26.74 -15.32
CA GLY A 255 11.92 26.97 -16.65
C GLY A 255 11.66 28.39 -17.18
N MET A 256 12.25 28.70 -18.35
CA MET A 256 12.08 30.03 -18.95
C MET A 256 10.61 30.36 -19.21
N ARG A 257 10.11 31.42 -18.59
CA ARG A 257 8.70 31.87 -18.68
C ARG A 257 7.69 30.78 -18.31
N GLY A 258 8.09 29.82 -17.47
CA GLY A 258 7.22 28.73 -17.04
C GLY A 258 7.07 27.58 -18.05
N SER A 259 7.92 27.49 -19.05
CA SER A 259 7.77 26.52 -20.16
C SER A 259 7.76 25.07 -19.68
N ARG A 260 8.64 24.71 -18.72
CA ARG A 260 8.76 23.34 -18.21
C ARG A 260 7.54 22.95 -17.36
N VAL A 261 7.17 23.76 -16.38
CA VAL A 261 5.99 23.50 -15.56
C VAL A 261 4.70 23.51 -16.39
N GLN A 262 4.64 24.35 -17.46
CA GLN A 262 3.48 24.40 -18.36
C GLN A 262 3.37 23.12 -19.20
N ALA A 263 4.49 22.55 -19.66
CA ALA A 263 4.49 21.26 -20.37
C ALA A 263 3.94 20.14 -19.49
N VAL A 264 4.38 20.05 -18.23
CA VAL A 264 3.87 19.10 -17.24
C VAL A 264 2.37 19.34 -16.97
N THR A 265 1.97 20.59 -16.74
CA THR A 265 0.55 20.98 -16.52
C THR A 265 -0.34 20.54 -17.68
N GLN A 266 0.11 20.70 -18.92
CA GLN A 266 -0.64 20.27 -20.10
C GLN A 266 -0.78 18.74 -20.16
N GLU A 267 0.27 18.00 -19.87
CA GLU A 267 0.21 16.52 -19.81
C GLU A 267 -0.74 16.04 -18.71
N LEU A 268 -0.86 16.77 -17.60
CA LEU A 268 -1.75 16.50 -16.47
C LEU A 268 -3.18 17.05 -16.64
N ALA A 269 -3.64 17.29 -17.88
CA ALA A 269 -4.97 17.80 -18.20
C ALA A 269 -5.31 19.14 -17.51
N GLY A 270 -4.33 20.01 -17.34
CA GLY A 270 -4.48 21.35 -16.76
C GLY A 270 -4.37 21.40 -15.23
N GLU A 271 -3.84 20.37 -14.59
CA GLU A 271 -3.55 20.34 -13.16
C GLU A 271 -2.50 21.40 -12.80
N ARG A 272 -2.83 22.27 -11.82
CA ARG A 272 -1.90 23.31 -11.36
C ARG A 272 -0.80 22.68 -10.52
N VAL A 273 0.46 23.04 -10.81
CA VAL A 273 1.60 22.49 -10.08
C VAL A 273 2.27 23.57 -9.26
N ASP A 274 2.31 23.39 -7.96
CA ASP A 274 3.09 24.21 -7.02
C ASP A 274 4.44 23.52 -6.77
N ILE A 275 5.52 24.26 -6.90
CA ILE A 275 6.87 23.77 -6.65
C ILE A 275 7.32 24.33 -5.31
N VAL A 276 7.68 23.44 -4.38
CA VAL A 276 8.06 23.75 -3.00
C VAL A 276 9.52 23.37 -2.80
N LEU A 277 10.26 24.23 -2.08
CA LEU A 277 11.62 23.87 -1.69
C LEU A 277 11.58 22.86 -0.54
N TRP A 278 12.23 21.74 -0.72
CA TRP A 278 12.37 20.76 0.36
C TRP A 278 13.40 21.23 1.39
N SER A 279 13.11 21.05 2.66
CA SER A 279 14.00 21.32 3.78
C SER A 279 14.11 20.11 4.70
N ALA A 280 15.29 19.93 5.30
CA ALA A 280 15.48 18.93 6.35
C ALA A 280 14.80 19.35 7.67
N ASP A 281 14.62 20.67 7.87
CA ASP A 281 13.83 21.19 8.96
C ASP A 281 12.34 21.10 8.61
N PRO A 282 11.56 20.28 9.36
CA PRO A 282 10.16 20.04 9.05
C PRO A 282 9.30 21.32 9.12
N ALA A 283 9.58 22.22 10.06
CA ALA A 283 8.82 23.46 10.20
C ALA A 283 9.01 24.37 8.97
N THR A 284 10.24 24.56 8.53
CA THR A 284 10.56 25.31 7.31
C THR A 284 9.90 24.67 6.08
N PHE A 285 9.88 23.34 6.01
CA PHE A 285 9.26 22.63 4.89
C PHE A 285 7.74 22.81 4.86
N VAL A 286 7.06 22.74 6.01
CA VAL A 286 5.61 22.98 6.12
C VAL A 286 5.26 24.41 5.76
N ILE A 287 6.05 25.41 6.21
CA ILE A 287 5.86 26.82 5.82
C ILE A 287 5.88 26.96 4.29
N GLY A 288 6.91 26.39 3.65
CA GLY A 288 7.00 26.39 2.19
C GLY A 288 5.85 25.68 1.50
N ALA A 289 5.39 24.56 2.07
CA ALA A 289 4.29 23.76 1.52
C ALA A 289 2.92 24.47 1.61
N LEU A 290 2.72 25.35 2.58
CA LEU A 290 1.48 26.12 2.75
C LEU A 290 1.40 27.36 1.85
N ALA A 291 2.51 27.73 1.18
CA ALA A 291 2.49 28.88 0.27
C ALA A 291 1.26 28.82 -0.69
N PRO A 292 0.64 29.98 -0.99
CA PRO A 292 1.08 31.35 -0.74
C PRO A 292 0.62 31.94 0.62
N ALA A 293 0.08 31.15 1.55
CA ALA A 293 -0.29 31.65 2.87
C ALA A 293 0.98 32.01 3.68
N GLU A 294 0.91 33.12 4.42
CA GLU A 294 1.96 33.52 5.35
C GLU A 294 1.68 32.91 6.72
N VAL A 295 2.70 32.27 7.29
CA VAL A 295 2.64 31.61 8.59
C VAL A 295 3.28 32.50 9.64
N SER A 296 2.56 32.75 10.75
CA SER A 296 3.03 33.59 11.83
C SER A 296 3.92 32.82 12.82
N SER A 297 3.51 31.61 13.22
CA SER A 297 4.29 30.72 14.08
C SER A 297 3.92 29.26 13.85
N ILE A 298 4.80 28.33 14.26
CA ILE A 298 4.58 26.88 14.21
C ILE A 298 4.99 26.29 15.55
N LEU A 299 4.14 25.42 16.07
CA LEU A 299 4.43 24.54 17.19
C LEU A 299 4.53 23.10 16.66
N VAL A 300 5.65 22.45 16.91
CA VAL A 300 5.92 21.08 16.43
C VAL A 300 5.69 20.10 17.57
N ASP A 301 4.82 19.13 17.36
CA ASP A 301 4.60 17.99 18.25
C ASP A 301 5.19 16.74 17.57
N GLU A 302 6.40 16.38 17.99
CA GLU A 302 7.13 15.23 17.41
C GLU A 302 6.49 13.90 17.81
N GLU A 303 5.88 13.80 18.98
CA GLU A 303 5.27 12.56 19.47
C GLU A 303 4.03 12.17 18.64
N LYS A 304 3.19 13.17 18.32
CA LYS A 304 2.00 12.98 17.50
C LYS A 304 2.25 13.11 16.00
N HIS A 305 3.50 13.45 15.62
CA HIS A 305 3.87 13.76 14.24
C HIS A 305 2.96 14.83 13.62
N ALA A 306 2.62 15.85 14.42
CA ALA A 306 1.68 16.91 14.10
C ALA A 306 2.31 18.30 14.27
N MET A 307 1.80 19.27 13.53
CA MET A 307 2.19 20.66 13.63
C MET A 307 0.98 21.56 13.78
N ASP A 308 0.99 22.39 14.80
CA ASP A 308 0.02 23.45 14.97
C ASP A 308 0.58 24.72 14.32
N VAL A 309 -0.05 25.13 13.23
CA VAL A 309 0.39 26.25 12.40
C VAL A 309 -0.53 27.44 12.63
N VAL A 310 0.03 28.51 13.15
CA VAL A 310 -0.69 29.74 13.42
C VAL A 310 -0.58 30.68 12.24
N VAL A 311 -1.72 31.15 11.77
CA VAL A 311 -1.84 32.07 10.64
C VAL A 311 -2.77 33.23 11.02
N ASP A 312 -2.57 34.38 10.37
CA ASP A 312 -3.48 35.49 10.54
C ASP A 312 -4.85 35.18 9.91
N GLU A 313 -5.93 35.79 10.40
CA GLU A 313 -7.29 35.57 9.89
C GLU A 313 -7.41 35.71 8.37
N GLU A 314 -6.71 36.69 7.78
CA GLU A 314 -6.68 36.92 6.34
C GLU A 314 -6.02 35.77 5.58
N ASN A 315 -5.02 35.13 6.16
CA ASN A 315 -4.27 34.01 5.58
C ASN A 315 -4.91 32.65 5.84
N LEU A 316 -5.79 32.52 6.85
CA LEU A 316 -6.40 31.24 7.22
C LEU A 316 -7.16 30.60 6.05
N ALA A 317 -7.98 31.38 5.36
CA ALA A 317 -8.74 30.90 4.20
C ALA A 317 -7.82 30.47 3.02
N ILE A 318 -6.66 31.13 2.87
CA ILE A 318 -5.66 30.82 1.86
C ILE A 318 -4.89 29.55 2.25
N ALA A 319 -4.51 29.41 3.54
CA ALA A 319 -3.82 28.26 4.07
C ALA A 319 -4.67 26.98 3.96
N ILE A 320 -5.93 27.05 4.32
CA ILE A 320 -6.90 25.96 4.16
C ILE A 320 -7.08 25.64 2.67
N GLY A 321 -7.27 26.69 1.84
CA GLY A 321 -7.59 26.55 0.44
C GLY A 321 -9.03 26.06 0.19
N ARG A 322 -9.41 25.93 -1.07
CA ARG A 322 -10.76 25.48 -1.45
C ARG A 322 -11.00 24.05 -0.95
N SER A 323 -12.00 23.87 -0.08
CA SER A 323 -12.35 22.56 0.52
C SER A 323 -11.17 21.85 1.20
N GLY A 324 -10.29 22.62 1.86
CA GLY A 324 -9.12 22.05 2.55
C GLY A 324 -8.00 21.55 1.64
N GLN A 325 -8.03 21.85 0.34
CA GLN A 325 -7.10 21.32 -0.64
C GLN A 325 -5.65 21.70 -0.35
N ASN A 326 -5.39 22.97 0.04
CA ASN A 326 -4.02 23.42 0.24
C ASN A 326 -3.35 22.78 1.45
N VAL A 327 -4.05 22.71 2.59
CA VAL A 327 -3.54 22.07 3.81
C VAL A 327 -3.41 20.56 3.62
N ARG A 328 -4.37 19.89 2.97
CA ARG A 328 -4.30 18.46 2.69
C ARG A 328 -3.09 18.10 1.82
N LEU A 329 -2.89 18.83 0.72
CA LEU A 329 -1.72 18.61 -0.15
C LEU A 329 -0.41 18.94 0.55
N ALA A 330 -0.38 19.93 1.43
CA ALA A 330 0.80 20.24 2.26
C ALA A 330 1.09 19.10 3.25
N SER A 331 0.06 18.59 3.91
CA SER A 331 0.18 17.44 4.83
C SER A 331 0.67 16.17 4.09
N GLU A 332 0.06 15.82 2.95
CA GLU A 332 0.51 14.67 2.13
C GLU A 332 1.94 14.86 1.60
N LEU A 333 2.34 16.09 1.24
CA LEU A 333 3.67 16.38 0.72
C LEU A 333 4.76 16.25 1.78
N THR A 334 4.48 16.77 2.99
CA THR A 334 5.44 16.82 4.10
C THR A 334 5.42 15.56 4.96
N GLY A 335 4.31 14.82 4.95
CA GLY A 335 4.07 13.67 5.82
C GLY A 335 3.64 14.05 7.25
N TRP A 336 3.45 15.34 7.56
CA TRP A 336 3.04 15.82 8.87
C TRP A 336 1.55 16.14 8.90
N THR A 337 0.90 15.87 10.01
CA THR A 337 -0.47 16.33 10.26
C THR A 337 -0.43 17.83 10.55
N ILE A 338 -1.11 18.63 9.74
CA ILE A 338 -1.08 20.10 9.86
C ILE A 338 -2.42 20.59 10.39
N ASN A 339 -2.40 21.18 11.58
CA ASN A 339 -3.54 21.84 12.19
C ASN A 339 -3.39 23.35 11.99
N LEU A 340 -4.34 23.97 11.31
CA LEU A 340 -4.35 25.40 11.09
C LEU A 340 -5.21 26.08 12.15
N MET A 341 -4.71 27.17 12.74
CA MET A 341 -5.44 27.94 13.73
C MET A 341 -5.09 29.43 13.64
N THR A 342 -5.98 30.26 14.15
CA THR A 342 -5.72 31.69 14.31
C THR A 342 -4.88 31.95 15.56
N GLN A 343 -4.34 33.19 15.65
CA GLN A 343 -3.61 33.61 16.85
C GLN A 343 -4.49 33.54 18.11
N GLU A 344 -5.78 33.90 17.98
CA GLU A 344 -6.74 33.83 19.10
C GLU A 344 -7.00 32.39 19.53
N GLU A 345 -7.18 31.48 18.59
CA GLU A 345 -7.38 30.05 18.87
C GLU A 345 -6.12 29.43 19.51
N SER A 346 -4.94 29.81 19.04
CA SER A 346 -3.65 29.37 19.60
C SER A 346 -3.47 29.84 21.06
N THR A 347 -3.73 31.12 21.33
CA THR A 347 -3.67 31.67 22.70
C THR A 347 -4.67 30.97 23.62
N LYS A 348 -5.89 30.77 23.15
CA LYS A 348 -6.94 30.07 23.92
C LYS A 348 -6.55 28.61 24.19
N LYS A 349 -6.00 27.90 23.19
CA LYS A 349 -5.51 26.53 23.37
C LYS A 349 -4.39 26.47 24.38
N GLN A 350 -3.43 27.38 24.30
CA GLN A 350 -2.33 27.48 25.29
C GLN A 350 -2.85 27.79 26.70
N GLU A 351 -3.84 28.69 26.83
CA GLU A 351 -4.47 28.99 28.12
C GLU A 351 -5.22 27.76 28.68
N GLU A 352 -5.95 27.02 27.82
CA GLU A 352 -6.65 25.80 28.21
C GLU A 352 -5.68 24.69 28.61
N GLU A 353 -4.60 24.49 27.85
CA GLU A 353 -3.55 23.53 28.17
C GLU A 353 -2.81 23.93 29.45
N GLY A 354 -2.45 25.21 29.60
CA GLY A 354 -1.86 25.74 30.83
C GLY A 354 -2.76 25.53 32.03
N ALA A 355 -4.05 25.84 31.92
CA ALA A 355 -5.02 25.62 33.01
C ALA A 355 -5.14 24.13 33.36
N ARG A 356 -5.08 23.23 32.37
CA ARG A 356 -5.11 21.79 32.58
C ARG A 356 -3.85 21.27 33.27
N VAL A 357 -2.67 21.72 32.84
CA VAL A 357 -1.39 21.39 33.49
C VAL A 357 -1.33 21.92 34.90
N LYS A 358 -1.80 23.15 35.10
CA LYS A 358 -1.92 23.78 36.44
C LYS A 358 -2.79 22.96 37.38
N ALA A 359 -3.97 22.56 36.91
CA ALA A 359 -4.87 21.71 37.69
C ALA A 359 -4.22 20.35 38.01
N LEU A 360 -3.45 19.76 37.06
CA LEU A 360 -2.72 18.52 37.25
C LEU A 360 -1.67 18.66 38.37
N PHE A 361 -0.87 19.72 38.32
CA PHE A 361 0.18 19.95 39.34
C PHE A 361 -0.44 20.21 40.70
N MET A 362 -1.47 21.06 40.81
CA MET A 362 -2.18 21.31 42.05
C MET A 362 -2.80 20.05 42.66
N GLU A 363 -3.44 19.21 41.82
CA GLU A 363 -4.12 17.99 42.27
C GLU A 363 -3.14 16.87 42.65
N LYS A 364 -2.09 16.65 41.83
CA LYS A 364 -1.23 15.47 41.95
C LYS A 364 0.00 15.65 42.82
N ILE A 365 0.59 16.88 42.83
CA ILE A 365 1.79 17.15 43.62
C ILE A 365 1.52 18.16 44.74
N ASP A 366 0.27 18.55 44.96
CA ASP A 366 -0.17 19.42 46.08
C ASP A 366 0.67 20.69 46.20
N VAL A 367 0.74 21.43 45.10
CA VAL A 367 1.45 22.74 45.02
C VAL A 367 0.46 23.88 44.93
N ASP A 368 0.90 25.04 45.44
CA ASP A 368 0.14 26.28 45.34
C ASP A 368 0.09 26.78 43.88
N GLU A 369 -0.91 27.61 43.60
CA GLU A 369 -1.13 28.18 42.27
C GLU A 369 0.09 28.91 41.72
N GLU A 370 0.81 29.67 42.59
CA GLU A 370 2.02 30.40 42.22
C GLU A 370 3.17 29.47 41.79
N VAL A 371 3.35 28.35 42.49
CA VAL A 371 4.39 27.34 42.16
C VAL A 371 4.03 26.61 40.87
N ALA A 372 2.76 26.28 40.64
CA ALA A 372 2.32 25.68 39.42
C ALA A 372 2.52 26.59 38.20
N ASP A 373 2.23 27.92 38.35
CA ASP A 373 2.47 28.90 37.29
C ASP A 373 3.94 29.07 36.97
N ILE A 374 4.82 29.04 37.96
CA ILE A 374 6.29 29.10 37.75
C ILE A 374 6.75 27.85 36.98
N LEU A 375 6.30 26.65 37.37
CA LEU A 375 6.66 25.41 36.65
C LEU A 375 6.24 25.45 35.18
N ILE A 376 5.02 25.95 34.91
CA ILE A 376 4.52 26.08 33.52
C ILE A 376 5.31 27.13 32.74
N GLN A 377 5.67 28.27 33.35
CA GLN A 377 6.47 29.33 32.72
C GLN A 377 7.88 28.82 32.33
N GLU A 378 8.45 27.94 33.14
CA GLU A 378 9.75 27.30 32.89
C GLU A 378 9.64 26.08 31.93
N GLY A 379 8.44 25.78 31.40
CA GLY A 379 8.21 24.79 30.35
C GLY A 379 7.90 23.40 30.84
N PHE A 380 7.67 23.20 32.15
CA PHE A 380 7.22 21.88 32.66
C PHE A 380 5.75 21.64 32.30
N SER A 381 5.48 20.54 31.67
CA SER A 381 4.15 20.15 31.21
C SER A 381 3.66 18.82 31.79
N THR A 382 4.58 17.97 32.28
CA THR A 382 4.31 16.62 32.76
C THR A 382 4.87 16.38 34.15
N LEU A 383 4.29 15.39 34.88
CA LEU A 383 4.81 14.97 36.18
C LEU A 383 6.17 14.26 36.04
N GLU A 384 6.41 13.59 34.93
CA GLU A 384 7.67 12.93 34.60
C GLU A 384 8.81 13.95 34.50
N GLU A 385 8.59 15.07 33.84
CA GLU A 385 9.58 16.12 33.72
C GLU A 385 9.95 16.66 35.11
N VAL A 386 8.99 16.99 35.95
CA VAL A 386 9.24 17.45 37.32
C VAL A 386 9.98 16.37 38.15
N ALA A 387 9.67 15.10 37.96
CA ALA A 387 10.25 13.99 38.74
C ALA A 387 11.71 13.70 38.35
N TYR A 388 12.07 13.82 37.06
CA TYR A 388 13.32 13.27 36.50
C TYR A 388 14.27 14.30 35.94
N VAL A 389 13.87 15.55 35.71
CA VAL A 389 14.76 16.63 35.29
C VAL A 389 15.95 16.79 36.28
N PRO A 390 17.19 17.05 35.82
CA PRO A 390 18.34 17.26 36.69
C PRO A 390 18.09 18.35 37.72
N ILE A 391 18.56 18.14 38.97
CA ILE A 391 18.38 19.11 40.05
C ILE A 391 18.96 20.47 39.68
N ASN A 392 20.08 20.48 38.95
CA ASN A 392 20.77 21.73 38.57
C ASN A 392 19.88 22.60 37.67
N GLU A 393 19.11 22.04 36.79
CA GLU A 393 18.20 22.77 35.90
C GLU A 393 17.03 23.37 36.69
N MET A 394 16.44 22.63 37.63
CA MET A 394 15.40 23.19 38.51
C MET A 394 15.93 24.25 39.50
N MET A 395 17.21 24.20 39.85
CA MET A 395 17.87 25.22 40.69
C MET A 395 18.25 26.49 39.92
N GLU A 396 18.22 26.49 38.60
CA GLU A 396 18.37 27.71 37.79
C GLU A 396 17.14 28.62 37.89
N ILE A 397 16.01 28.09 38.39
CA ILE A 397 14.77 28.83 38.61
C ILE A 397 14.94 29.67 39.92
N ASP A 398 15.01 30.98 39.80
CA ASP A 398 15.26 31.90 40.90
C ASP A 398 14.28 31.76 42.11
N ALA A 399 13.09 31.20 41.85
CA ALA A 399 12.05 31.02 42.85
C ALA A 399 12.19 29.75 43.72
N PHE A 400 13.09 28.81 43.34
CA PHE A 400 13.20 27.51 44.00
C PHE A 400 14.55 27.38 44.76
N ASP A 401 14.46 26.97 46.01
CA ASP A 401 15.63 26.53 46.77
C ASP A 401 15.82 25.00 46.66
N GLU A 402 16.99 24.52 47.09
CA GLU A 402 17.32 23.07 47.02
C GLU A 402 16.31 22.18 47.76
N ASN A 403 15.73 22.68 48.86
CA ASN A 403 14.71 21.94 49.63
C ASN A 403 13.41 21.85 48.84
N THR A 404 12.94 22.94 48.26
CA THR A 404 11.73 22.99 47.43
C THR A 404 11.86 22.08 46.20
N VAL A 405 13.00 22.14 45.52
CA VAL A 405 13.28 21.26 44.36
C VAL A 405 13.21 19.78 44.76
N ASN A 406 13.88 19.41 45.87
CA ASN A 406 13.83 18.01 46.32
C ASN A 406 12.43 17.57 46.75
N GLU A 407 11.66 18.45 47.36
CA GLU A 407 10.28 18.15 47.74
C GLU A 407 9.36 18.01 46.53
N LEU A 408 9.40 18.90 45.57
CA LEU A 408 8.66 18.83 44.33
C LEU A 408 8.92 17.52 43.56
N ARG A 409 10.21 17.17 43.39
CA ARG A 409 10.61 15.90 42.77
C ARG A 409 10.15 14.69 43.52
N SER A 410 10.20 14.73 44.86
CA SER A 410 9.71 13.61 45.70
C SER A 410 8.19 13.46 45.56
N ARG A 411 7.44 14.56 45.59
CA ARG A 411 5.96 14.54 45.41
C ARG A 411 5.59 14.05 44.01
N ALA A 412 6.28 14.53 42.94
CA ALA A 412 6.05 14.09 41.58
C ALA A 412 6.32 12.57 41.39
N ARG A 413 7.44 12.05 41.97
CA ARG A 413 7.74 10.61 41.95
C ARG A 413 6.70 9.79 42.70
N ASN A 414 6.24 10.28 43.86
CA ASN A 414 5.18 9.60 44.61
C ASN A 414 3.86 9.62 43.86
N ALA A 415 3.49 10.71 43.20
CA ALA A 415 2.30 10.80 42.37
C ALA A 415 2.36 9.80 41.19
N LEU A 416 3.50 9.70 40.47
CA LEU A 416 3.72 8.72 39.42
C LEU A 416 3.66 7.28 39.94
N LEU A 417 4.24 7.04 41.14
CA LEU A 417 4.18 5.70 41.75
C LEU A 417 2.74 5.32 42.10
N VAL A 418 1.97 6.26 42.70
CA VAL A 418 0.55 6.04 43.03
C VAL A 418 -0.25 5.79 41.75
N GLN A 419 0.03 6.52 40.68
CA GLN A 419 -0.62 6.34 39.38
C GLN A 419 -0.27 4.97 38.77
N ALA A 420 0.99 4.55 38.88
CA ALA A 420 1.43 3.23 38.41
C ALA A 420 0.74 2.10 39.21
N ILE A 421 0.70 2.21 40.55
CA ILE A 421 0.00 1.23 41.41
C ILE A 421 -1.50 1.20 41.11
N ALA A 422 -2.14 2.35 40.95
CA ALA A 422 -3.56 2.41 40.60
C ALA A 422 -3.85 1.82 39.21
N SER A 423 -2.91 1.98 38.25
CA SER A 423 -3.02 1.32 36.96
C SER A 423 -2.81 -0.19 37.06
N GLU A 424 -1.87 -0.66 37.87
CA GLU A 424 -1.66 -2.09 38.14
C GLU A 424 -2.88 -2.70 38.86
N GLU A 425 -3.44 -2.03 39.88
CA GLU A 425 -4.66 -2.48 40.57
C GLU A 425 -5.89 -2.49 39.63
N SER A 426 -5.99 -1.57 38.70
CA SER A 426 -7.07 -1.56 37.71
C SER A 426 -6.94 -2.65 36.64
N ILE A 427 -5.70 -3.10 36.38
CA ILE A 427 -5.39 -4.24 35.51
C ILE A 427 -5.65 -5.57 36.24
N ASP A 428 -5.68 -5.57 37.60
CA ASP A 428 -5.97 -6.77 38.38
C ASP A 428 -7.42 -7.20 38.16
N GLY A 429 -7.62 -8.16 37.28
CA GLY A 429 -8.91 -8.66 36.80
C GLY A 429 -9.13 -8.52 35.29
N VAL A 430 -8.14 -8.01 34.55
CA VAL A 430 -8.10 -8.07 33.08
C VAL A 430 -7.50 -9.41 32.67
N GLU A 431 -8.10 -10.07 31.69
CA GLU A 431 -7.60 -11.35 31.17
C GLU A 431 -6.22 -11.19 30.53
N GLN A 432 -5.32 -12.15 30.77
CA GLN A 432 -3.99 -12.13 30.21
C GLN A 432 -3.97 -12.11 28.67
N ASP A 433 -4.96 -12.74 28.05
CA ASP A 433 -5.11 -12.78 26.58
C ASP A 433 -5.43 -11.40 25.99
N MET A 434 -6.11 -10.53 26.73
CA MET A 434 -6.34 -9.15 26.35
C MET A 434 -5.06 -8.31 26.42
N LEU A 435 -4.23 -8.52 27.45
CA LEU A 435 -2.96 -7.81 27.63
C LEU A 435 -1.87 -8.20 26.59
N GLN A 436 -2.02 -9.37 25.95
CA GLN A 436 -1.09 -9.86 24.94
C GLN A 436 -1.46 -9.44 23.52
N LEU A 437 -2.56 -8.68 23.33
CA LEU A 437 -2.96 -8.20 22.00
C LEU A 437 -1.95 -7.20 21.46
N GLU A 438 -1.64 -7.33 20.18
CA GLU A 438 -0.76 -6.40 19.47
C GLU A 438 -1.39 -5.00 19.46
N GLY A 439 -0.68 -4.02 20.03
CA GLY A 439 -1.16 -2.65 20.19
C GLY A 439 -1.85 -2.32 21.52
N MET A 440 -1.97 -3.30 22.45
CA MET A 440 -2.43 -3.09 23.81
C MET A 440 -1.25 -2.68 24.70
N ASP A 441 -1.42 -1.60 25.45
CA ASP A 441 -0.50 -1.20 26.51
C ASP A 441 -1.20 -1.18 27.88
N ASN A 442 -0.43 -1.17 28.97
CA ASN A 442 -0.98 -1.24 30.33
C ASN A 442 -1.86 -0.03 30.66
N GLN A 443 -1.59 1.15 30.13
CA GLN A 443 -2.42 2.34 30.37
C GLN A 443 -3.76 2.23 29.64
N LEU A 444 -3.75 1.69 28.43
CA LEU A 444 -4.96 1.45 27.66
C LEU A 444 -5.82 0.36 28.30
N ALA A 445 -5.19 -0.73 28.74
CA ALA A 445 -5.88 -1.80 29.43
C ALA A 445 -6.53 -1.31 30.74
N ALA A 446 -5.86 -0.44 31.50
CA ALA A 446 -6.41 0.19 32.69
C ALA A 446 -7.62 1.10 32.39
N LYS A 447 -7.54 1.91 31.32
CA LYS A 447 -8.67 2.76 30.87
C LYS A 447 -9.88 1.92 30.47
N LEU A 448 -9.67 0.84 29.74
CA LEU A 448 -10.72 -0.08 29.30
C LEU A 448 -11.33 -0.83 30.49
N ALA A 449 -10.51 -1.29 31.42
CA ALA A 449 -10.97 -1.96 32.65
C ALA A 449 -11.82 -1.04 33.51
N ALA A 450 -11.47 0.26 33.61
CA ALA A 450 -12.26 1.27 34.33
C ALA A 450 -13.66 1.47 33.74
N GLN A 451 -13.82 1.22 32.44
CA GLN A 451 -15.09 1.27 31.69
C GLN A 451 -15.84 -0.07 31.67
N GLY A 452 -15.27 -1.09 32.33
CA GLY A 452 -15.90 -2.42 32.46
C GLY A 452 -15.45 -3.42 31.35
N VAL A 453 -14.59 -3.04 30.44
CA VAL A 453 -14.03 -3.91 29.38
C VAL A 453 -12.82 -4.62 29.94
N LYS A 454 -12.97 -5.88 30.36
CA LYS A 454 -11.94 -6.65 31.07
C LYS A 454 -11.49 -7.90 30.35
N THR A 455 -12.28 -8.36 29.40
CA THR A 455 -11.99 -9.57 28.62
C THR A 455 -11.72 -9.23 27.16
N ARG A 456 -11.04 -10.16 26.49
CA ARG A 456 -10.82 -10.05 25.05
C ARG A 456 -12.13 -10.03 24.26
N ASP A 457 -13.15 -10.75 24.73
CA ASP A 457 -14.48 -10.79 24.12
C ASP A 457 -15.22 -9.47 24.30
N ASP A 458 -15.15 -8.84 25.51
CA ASP A 458 -15.73 -7.52 25.72
C ASP A 458 -15.15 -6.48 24.73
N LEU A 459 -13.84 -6.54 24.48
CA LEU A 459 -13.17 -5.67 23.52
C LEU A 459 -13.59 -5.99 22.07
N ALA A 460 -13.78 -7.27 21.75
CA ALA A 460 -14.21 -7.72 20.44
C ALA A 460 -15.65 -7.31 20.11
N ASP A 461 -16.50 -7.16 21.11
CA ASP A 461 -17.91 -6.76 20.98
C ASP A 461 -18.08 -5.25 20.73
N LEU A 462 -17.10 -4.42 21.09
CA LEU A 462 -17.17 -2.97 20.90
C LEU A 462 -17.20 -2.58 19.42
N ALA A 463 -17.89 -1.48 19.13
CA ALA A 463 -17.79 -0.79 17.86
C ALA A 463 -16.53 0.09 17.80
N VAL A 464 -16.02 0.37 16.60
CA VAL A 464 -14.82 1.21 16.42
C VAL A 464 -15.02 2.60 17.01
N ASP A 465 -16.21 3.18 16.79
CA ASP A 465 -16.60 4.50 17.28
C ASP A 465 -16.63 4.54 18.82
N GLU A 466 -17.19 3.49 19.45
CA GLU A 466 -17.23 3.36 20.91
C GLU A 466 -15.84 3.26 21.52
N LEU A 467 -14.95 2.45 20.92
CA LEU A 467 -13.58 2.32 21.39
C LEU A 467 -12.79 3.63 21.24
N SER A 468 -13.00 4.36 20.14
CA SER A 468 -12.39 5.67 19.93
C SER A 468 -12.88 6.72 20.94
N GLU A 469 -14.18 6.75 21.25
CA GLU A 469 -14.76 7.65 22.27
C GLU A 469 -14.26 7.33 23.69
N LEU A 470 -14.16 6.04 24.05
CA LEU A 470 -13.72 5.60 25.38
C LEU A 470 -12.23 5.86 25.66
N THR A 471 -11.40 5.74 24.63
CA THR A 471 -9.93 5.76 24.78
C THR A 471 -9.27 7.03 24.24
N GLY A 472 -9.95 7.74 23.32
CA GLY A 472 -9.42 8.90 22.61
C GLY A 472 -8.41 8.53 21.51
N MET A 473 -8.38 7.24 21.09
CA MET A 473 -7.46 6.79 20.03
C MET A 473 -8.03 7.00 18.63
N GLU A 474 -7.15 7.02 17.61
CA GLU A 474 -7.55 7.10 16.21
C GLU A 474 -8.35 5.86 15.75
N GLU A 475 -9.34 6.06 14.88
CA GLU A 475 -10.22 5.00 14.35
C GLU A 475 -9.46 3.84 13.72
N GLU A 476 -8.34 4.09 13.03
CA GLU A 476 -7.51 3.04 12.41
C GLU A 476 -6.84 2.14 13.46
N ARG A 477 -6.34 2.72 14.54
CA ARG A 477 -5.75 1.97 15.66
C ARG A 477 -6.83 1.19 16.42
N ALA A 478 -7.98 1.81 16.67
CA ALA A 478 -9.16 1.16 17.29
C ALA A 478 -9.63 -0.04 16.48
N LYS A 479 -9.73 0.11 15.15
CA LYS A 479 -10.09 -0.97 14.22
C LYS A 479 -9.08 -2.11 14.23
N GLY A 480 -7.78 -1.80 14.26
CA GLY A 480 -6.70 -2.79 14.36
C GLY A 480 -6.83 -3.63 15.62
N LEU A 481 -7.07 -2.98 16.75
CA LEU A 481 -7.18 -3.62 18.07
C LEU A 481 -8.43 -4.52 18.18
N ILE A 482 -9.59 -4.05 17.68
CA ILE A 482 -10.82 -4.86 17.62
C ILE A 482 -10.63 -6.06 16.69
N MET A 483 -9.98 -5.91 15.55
CA MET A 483 -9.70 -7.02 14.64
C MET A 483 -8.76 -8.05 15.26
N ALA A 484 -7.73 -7.61 16.00
CA ALA A 484 -6.86 -8.49 16.76
C ALA A 484 -7.62 -9.22 17.89
N ALA A 485 -8.55 -8.53 18.56
CA ALA A 485 -9.42 -9.15 19.56
C ALA A 485 -10.35 -10.20 18.95
N ARG A 486 -10.94 -9.94 17.79
CA ARG A 486 -11.85 -10.87 17.06
C ARG A 486 -11.14 -12.04 16.39
N ALA A 487 -9.82 -12.00 16.21
CA ALA A 487 -9.08 -13.05 15.50
C ALA A 487 -9.31 -14.45 16.09
N HIS A 488 -9.55 -14.59 17.41
CA HIS A 488 -9.81 -15.88 18.03
C HIS A 488 -11.19 -16.46 17.68
N TRP A 489 -12.19 -15.63 17.35
CA TRP A 489 -13.51 -16.10 16.90
C TRP A 489 -13.44 -16.86 15.57
N PHE A 490 -12.42 -16.58 14.76
CA PHE A 490 -12.23 -17.20 13.45
C PHE A 490 -11.18 -18.31 13.47
N ALA A 491 -10.47 -18.50 14.59
CA ALA A 491 -9.47 -19.54 14.74
C ALA A 491 -10.05 -20.94 14.98
N ASP A 492 -11.29 -21.05 15.47
CA ASP A 492 -11.99 -22.29 15.79
C ASP A 492 -13.07 -22.69 14.76
N GLU A 493 -13.28 -21.96 13.65
CA GLU A 493 -14.16 -22.41 12.60
C GLU A 493 -13.37 -23.19 11.53
N PRO A 494 -13.70 -24.48 11.28
CA PRO A 494 -13.25 -25.16 10.07
C PRO A 494 -13.88 -24.43 8.88
N ALA A 495 -13.05 -23.98 7.94
CA ALA A 495 -13.43 -23.18 6.77
C ALA A 495 -14.75 -23.63 6.16
N ALA A 496 -15.80 -22.83 6.32
CA ALA A 496 -17.09 -23.10 5.71
C ALA A 496 -16.98 -23.02 4.18
N PRO A 497 -17.58 -23.95 3.43
CA PRO A 497 -17.52 -23.94 1.95
C PRO A 497 -18.19 -22.67 1.41
N ALA A 498 -17.51 -22.02 0.48
CA ALA A 498 -17.97 -20.83 -0.21
C ALA A 498 -19.44 -20.95 -0.64
N ALA A 499 -20.28 -20.06 -0.08
CA ALA A 499 -21.69 -20.01 -0.38
C ALA A 499 -21.93 -19.78 -1.88
N ALA A 500 -22.63 -20.71 -2.50
CA ALA A 500 -23.11 -20.64 -3.86
C ALA A 500 -23.94 -19.37 -4.06
N GLN A 501 -23.61 -18.61 -5.08
CA GLN A 501 -24.38 -17.46 -5.52
C GLN A 501 -25.81 -17.91 -5.88
N PRO A 502 -26.87 -17.21 -5.45
CA PRO A 502 -28.22 -17.56 -5.84
C PRO A 502 -28.42 -17.26 -7.34
N SER A 503 -28.80 -18.30 -8.08
CA SER A 503 -29.25 -18.19 -9.46
C SER A 503 -30.45 -17.25 -9.55
N VAL A 504 -30.32 -16.19 -10.33
CA VAL A 504 -31.43 -15.32 -10.69
C VAL A 504 -32.36 -16.13 -11.63
N ALA A 505 -33.50 -16.49 -11.10
CA ALA A 505 -34.60 -17.08 -11.87
C ALA A 505 -35.14 -16.04 -12.85
N GLN A 506 -35.06 -16.37 -14.15
CA GLN A 506 -35.86 -15.74 -15.20
C GLN A 506 -37.33 -15.78 -14.81
N LYS A 507 -37.98 -14.62 -14.76
CA LYS A 507 -39.41 -14.49 -14.90
C LYS A 507 -39.70 -13.96 -16.30
N ASP A 508 -40.06 -14.85 -17.18
CA ASP A 508 -40.87 -14.55 -18.36
C ASP A 508 -42.24 -13.99 -17.90
N ALA A 509 -42.72 -13.02 -18.60
CA ALA A 509 -44.07 -12.86 -19.13
C ALA A 509 -44.59 -11.44 -19.13
N ARG A 510 -44.80 -11.02 -20.29
CA ARG A 510 -45.77 -10.09 -20.90
C ARG A 510 -45.31 -8.69 -21.24
#